data_f152af76f55a4c44aa9143628435f99b
#
_entry.id   f152af76f55a4c44aa9143628435f99b
#
_cell.length_a   1.000
_cell.length_b   1.000
_cell.length_c   1.000
_cell.angle_alpha   90.00
_cell.angle_beta   90.00
_cell.angle_gamma   90.00
#
_symmetry.space_group_name_H-M   'P 1'
#
loop_
_entity.id
_entity.type
_entity.pdbx_description
1 polymer ?
#
loop_
_entity_poly.entity_id
_entity_poly.type
_entity_poly.pdbx_seq_one_letter_code
_entity_poly.pdbx_strand_id
1 'polypeptide(L)'
;MGTDVLFEEKMKVAFVAFDFGEYCIRLASGIAQGGGTSVECFLPRVEADPYRHLLSDSVRLRVFHRPRFREPFKQIKMVLGLVRRIRAFQPDVIHLQLGHLWFNLLGLPLLRRIPMVLTVHDPLIHVGDAQTSKTPQWVFDRACYKARERIVHAPQVKELLVKRLGIPTDPVHVTPYVMVGDIGAGQDGSVREEPLILFFGRIWPYKGLEYLIRAEPLITSKVPEAKIVIAGTGEDFERYSRLMVNPDRFEVHNHYVSDEKRAELFRRASVVVLPYVEASQSHVISIAYRCGKPVVATRVGGLPEMVDHGETGYLVAPRDVNALADAVVRLMQNKKLRRQFGLNGMRKVNVECSPDRVGRMTRVVYRRAVNDMAPVRDLFIEKQSS
;
A
#
# COMPACT_ATOMS: atom_id res chain seq x y z
N MET A 1 43.47 -2.45 10.70
CA MET A 1 42.99 -1.10 10.39
C MET A 1 42.96 -0.95 8.89
N GLY A 2 41.83 -1.06 8.28
CA GLY A 2 41.62 -0.87 6.85
C GLY A 2 40.12 -0.61 6.72
N THR A 3 39.74 0.67 6.84
CA THR A 3 38.38 1.12 6.57
C THR A 3 38.21 1.14 5.05
N ASP A 4 37.63 0.06 4.51
CA ASP A 4 37.06 0.08 3.16
C ASP A 4 35.89 1.07 3.16
N VAL A 5 36.19 2.33 2.89
CA VAL A 5 35.23 3.32 2.40
C VAL A 5 34.91 2.87 0.97
N LEU A 6 33.94 1.96 0.84
CA LEU A 6 33.31 1.68 -0.44
C LEU A 6 32.74 3.02 -0.93
N PHE A 7 33.39 3.60 -1.93
CA PHE A 7 32.84 4.72 -2.70
C PHE A 7 31.47 4.25 -3.22
N GLU A 8 30.39 4.73 -2.59
CA GLU A 8 29.04 4.51 -3.12
C GLU A 8 28.96 5.23 -4.48
N GLU A 9 29.03 4.45 -5.56
CA GLU A 9 28.78 4.99 -6.90
C GLU A 9 27.45 5.74 -6.91
N LYS A 10 27.48 6.99 -7.37
CA LYS A 10 26.30 7.85 -7.46
C LYS A 10 25.32 7.28 -8.46
N MET A 11 24.27 6.58 -7.98
CA MET A 11 23.21 6.00 -8.81
C MET A 11 22.14 7.04 -9.12
N LYS A 12 21.72 7.13 -10.38
CA LYS A 12 20.61 7.97 -10.83
C LYS A 12 19.35 7.11 -11.05
N VAL A 13 18.27 7.43 -10.37
CA VAL A 13 17.01 6.70 -10.42
C VAL A 13 15.92 7.57 -11.02
N ALA A 14 15.32 7.13 -12.13
CA ALA A 14 14.07 7.70 -12.64
C ALA A 14 12.90 6.91 -12.02
N PHE A 15 12.28 7.48 -11.01
CA PHE A 15 11.10 6.91 -10.35
C PHE A 15 9.84 7.39 -11.06
N VAL A 16 9.10 6.47 -11.70
CA VAL A 16 7.96 6.81 -12.56
C VAL A 16 6.69 6.16 -12.04
N ALA A 17 5.66 6.96 -11.78
CA ALA A 17 4.37 6.45 -11.37
C ALA A 17 3.21 7.25 -11.97
N PHE A 18 2.03 6.63 -12.03
CA PHE A 18 0.81 7.24 -12.53
C PHE A 18 -0.28 7.33 -11.48
N ASP A 19 -0.12 6.62 -10.37
CA ASP A 19 -1.03 6.54 -9.23
C ASP A 19 -0.21 6.39 -7.93
N PHE A 20 -0.85 6.31 -6.76
CA PHE A 20 -0.21 6.13 -5.45
C PHE A 20 0.71 7.27 -4.99
N GLY A 21 0.26 8.52 -5.13
CA GLY A 21 1.08 9.71 -4.87
C GLY A 21 1.82 9.71 -3.53
N GLU A 22 1.13 9.47 -2.40
CA GLU A 22 1.76 9.44 -1.08
C GLU A 22 2.84 8.35 -0.97
N TYR A 23 2.49 7.12 -1.39
CA TYR A 23 3.44 6.00 -1.41
C TYR A 23 4.71 6.34 -2.20
N CYS A 24 4.52 6.88 -3.40
CA CYS A 24 5.61 7.21 -4.31
C CYS A 24 6.54 8.29 -3.75
N ILE A 25 5.96 9.34 -3.16
CA ILE A 25 6.72 10.44 -2.56
C ILE A 25 7.51 9.95 -1.34
N ARG A 26 6.90 9.18 -0.46
CA ARG A 26 7.58 8.62 0.71
C ARG A 26 8.68 7.63 0.32
N LEU A 27 8.42 6.74 -0.64
CA LEU A 27 9.43 5.79 -1.10
C LEU A 27 10.59 6.49 -1.81
N ALA A 28 10.31 7.43 -2.71
CA ALA A 28 11.34 8.21 -3.40
C ALA A 28 12.23 8.97 -2.41
N SER A 29 11.62 9.57 -1.37
CA SER A 29 12.33 10.25 -0.28
C SER A 29 13.23 9.28 0.48
N GLY A 30 12.74 8.09 0.84
CA GLY A 30 13.53 7.07 1.52
C GLY A 30 14.68 6.50 0.66
N ILE A 31 14.47 6.38 -0.65
CA ILE A 31 15.53 5.98 -1.59
C ILE A 31 16.65 7.03 -1.62
N ALA A 32 16.32 8.32 -1.57
CA ALA A 32 17.28 9.40 -1.64
C ALA A 32 18.05 9.65 -0.32
N GLN A 33 17.50 9.21 0.83
CA GLN A 33 18.06 9.50 2.16
C GLN A 33 19.41 8.83 2.46
N GLY A 34 19.84 7.81 1.77
CA GLY A 34 21.06 7.07 2.10
C GLY A 34 22.37 7.65 1.57
N GLY A 35 22.35 8.80 0.89
CA GLY A 35 23.51 9.30 0.13
C GLY A 35 23.73 8.49 -1.17
N GLY A 36 24.56 9.00 -2.09
CA GLY A 36 24.93 8.30 -3.32
C GLY A 36 23.80 8.05 -4.35
N THR A 37 22.53 8.33 -4.04
CA THR A 37 21.41 8.10 -4.97
C THR A 37 20.71 9.41 -5.32
N SER A 38 20.72 9.78 -6.61
CA SER A 38 19.98 10.92 -7.14
C SER A 38 18.64 10.46 -7.70
N VAL A 39 17.54 10.96 -7.18
CA VAL A 39 16.19 10.54 -7.59
C VAL A 39 15.45 11.67 -8.30
N GLU A 40 15.01 11.42 -9.53
CA GLU A 40 13.96 12.21 -10.18
C GLU A 40 12.64 11.44 -10.13
N CYS A 41 11.64 11.99 -9.45
CA CYS A 41 10.33 11.38 -9.27
C CYS A 41 9.32 12.00 -10.25
N PHE A 42 8.79 11.19 -11.17
CA PHE A 42 7.84 11.59 -12.20
C PHE A 42 6.42 11.17 -11.77
N LEU A 43 5.58 12.14 -11.42
CA LEU A 43 4.22 11.91 -10.96
C LEU A 43 3.21 12.82 -11.67
N PRO A 44 1.95 12.36 -11.89
CA PRO A 44 0.87 13.26 -12.26
C PRO A 44 0.68 14.35 -11.19
N ARG A 45 0.36 15.57 -11.63
CA ARG A 45 0.14 16.69 -10.70
C ARG A 45 -0.91 16.36 -9.63
N VAL A 46 -2.00 15.73 -10.03
CA VAL A 46 -3.10 15.37 -9.12
C VAL A 46 -2.69 14.38 -8.03
N GLU A 47 -1.69 13.53 -8.30
CA GLU A 47 -1.14 12.57 -7.36
C GLU A 47 -0.07 13.20 -6.47
N ALA A 48 0.67 14.17 -6.99
CA ALA A 48 1.82 14.77 -6.31
C ALA A 48 1.43 15.92 -5.38
N ASP A 49 0.53 16.81 -5.83
CA ASP A 49 0.25 18.08 -5.14
C ASP A 49 -0.24 17.89 -3.68
N PRO A 50 -1.12 16.92 -3.35
CA PRO A 50 -1.58 16.73 -1.97
C PRO A 50 -0.45 16.34 -1.00
N TYR A 51 0.59 15.71 -1.49
CA TYR A 51 1.65 15.10 -0.67
C TYR A 51 3.03 15.75 -0.83
N ARG A 52 3.14 16.91 -1.48
CA ARG A 52 4.41 17.62 -1.68
C ARG A 52 5.15 17.93 -0.38
N HIS A 53 4.41 18.19 0.69
CA HIS A 53 4.95 18.49 2.02
C HIS A 53 5.70 17.30 2.66
N LEU A 54 5.51 16.07 2.12
CA LEU A 54 6.21 14.86 2.57
C LEU A 54 7.49 14.58 1.78
N LEU A 55 7.77 15.39 0.76
CA LEU A 55 8.91 15.17 -0.13
C LEU A 55 10.22 15.65 0.53
N SER A 56 11.24 14.81 0.47
CA SER A 56 12.60 15.20 0.85
C SER A 56 13.21 16.17 -0.18
N ASP A 57 13.97 17.15 0.28
CA ASP A 57 14.72 18.09 -0.58
C ASP A 57 15.73 17.37 -1.51
N SER A 58 16.13 16.16 -1.15
CA SER A 58 17.02 15.32 -1.94
C SER A 58 16.38 14.72 -3.20
N VAL A 59 15.05 14.85 -3.35
CA VAL A 59 14.29 14.30 -4.49
C VAL A 59 13.85 15.41 -5.43
N ARG A 60 14.18 15.29 -6.70
CA ARG A 60 13.68 16.21 -7.72
C ARG A 60 12.32 15.74 -8.24
N LEU A 61 11.24 16.42 -7.85
CA LEU A 61 9.89 16.13 -8.32
C LEU A 61 9.64 16.71 -9.72
N ARG A 62 9.18 15.87 -10.64
CA ARG A 62 8.82 16.21 -12.02
C ARG A 62 7.35 15.93 -12.26
N VAL A 63 6.51 16.92 -12.04
CA VAL A 63 5.08 16.77 -12.28
C VAL A 63 4.72 16.84 -13.76
N PHE A 64 3.68 16.09 -14.12
CA PHE A 64 3.10 16.14 -15.47
C PHE A 64 1.57 16.11 -15.42
N HIS A 65 0.94 16.55 -16.49
CA HIS A 65 -0.51 16.41 -16.66
C HIS A 65 -0.83 15.01 -17.18
N ARG A 66 -1.75 14.29 -16.53
CA ARG A 66 -2.30 13.01 -17.02
C ARG A 66 -3.57 13.27 -17.81
N PRO A 67 -3.55 13.15 -19.15
CA PRO A 67 -4.75 13.34 -19.98
C PRO A 67 -5.80 12.27 -19.70
N ARG A 68 -7.03 12.52 -20.11
CA ARG A 68 -8.08 11.48 -20.07
C ARG A 68 -7.68 10.31 -20.98
N PHE A 69 -8.03 9.11 -20.56
CA PHE A 69 -7.63 7.87 -21.26
C PHE A 69 -8.04 7.87 -22.75
N ARG A 70 -9.16 8.50 -23.09
CA ARG A 70 -9.73 8.60 -24.45
C ARG A 70 -9.16 9.73 -25.31
N GLU A 71 -8.08 10.38 -24.90
CA GLU A 71 -7.41 11.46 -25.64
C GLU A 71 -6.05 10.97 -26.19
N PRO A 72 -6.03 10.15 -27.26
CA PRO A 72 -4.83 9.44 -27.71
C PRO A 72 -3.68 10.39 -28.07
N PHE A 73 -3.93 11.49 -28.78
CA PHE A 73 -2.86 12.44 -29.13
C PHE A 73 -2.24 13.12 -27.93
N LYS A 74 -3.02 13.46 -26.89
CA LYS A 74 -2.50 14.02 -25.67
C LYS A 74 -1.72 12.98 -24.86
N GLN A 75 -2.17 11.72 -24.89
CA GLN A 75 -1.45 10.59 -24.27
C GLN A 75 -0.10 10.37 -24.93
N ILE A 76 -0.04 10.33 -26.27
CA ILE A 76 1.21 10.19 -27.02
C ILE A 76 2.15 11.36 -26.70
N LYS A 77 1.67 12.60 -26.71
CA LYS A 77 2.46 13.79 -26.36
C LYS A 77 3.02 13.70 -24.93
N MET A 78 2.21 13.27 -23.97
CA MET A 78 2.63 13.05 -22.57
C MET A 78 3.73 12.00 -22.52
N VAL A 79 3.54 10.83 -23.14
CA VAL A 79 4.52 9.73 -23.12
C VAL A 79 5.84 10.15 -23.74
N LEU A 80 5.81 10.78 -24.92
CA LEU A 80 7.04 11.26 -25.58
C LEU A 80 7.75 12.33 -24.73
N GLY A 81 7.00 13.22 -24.10
CA GLY A 81 7.53 14.21 -23.17
C GLY A 81 8.20 13.58 -21.97
N LEU A 82 7.62 12.53 -21.36
CA LEU A 82 8.21 11.78 -20.27
C LEU A 82 9.49 11.06 -20.70
N VAL A 83 9.44 10.33 -21.83
CA VAL A 83 10.61 9.62 -22.38
C VAL A 83 11.77 10.58 -22.62
N ARG A 84 11.50 11.78 -23.21
CA ARG A 84 12.54 12.78 -23.43
C ARG A 84 13.17 13.26 -22.12
N ARG A 85 12.36 13.54 -21.10
CA ARG A 85 12.84 13.98 -19.78
C ARG A 85 13.64 12.88 -19.06
N ILE A 86 13.16 11.64 -19.08
CA ILE A 86 13.85 10.49 -18.50
C ILE A 86 15.21 10.32 -19.18
N ARG A 87 15.27 10.35 -20.51
CA ARG A 87 16.55 10.25 -21.24
C ARG A 87 17.50 11.40 -20.95
N ALA A 88 16.99 12.63 -20.82
CA ALA A 88 17.82 13.80 -20.47
C ALA A 88 18.42 13.70 -19.08
N PHE A 89 17.77 13.01 -18.15
CA PHE A 89 18.29 12.75 -16.81
C PHE A 89 19.39 11.68 -16.83
N GLN A 90 19.44 10.82 -17.86
CA GLN A 90 20.39 9.69 -17.99
C GLN A 90 20.40 8.79 -16.74
N PRO A 91 19.24 8.17 -16.38
CA PRO A 91 19.20 7.32 -15.22
C PRO A 91 19.90 5.98 -15.46
N ASP A 92 20.51 5.43 -14.41
CA ASP A 92 21.07 4.08 -14.38
C ASP A 92 19.97 3.02 -14.28
N VAL A 93 18.84 3.37 -13.64
CA VAL A 93 17.68 2.49 -13.47
C VAL A 93 16.37 3.28 -13.53
N ILE A 94 15.36 2.65 -14.12
CA ILE A 94 13.97 3.13 -14.07
C ILE A 94 13.22 2.28 -13.05
N HIS A 95 12.63 2.93 -12.05
CA HIS A 95 11.68 2.27 -11.16
C HIS A 95 10.25 2.64 -11.57
N LEU A 96 9.52 1.70 -12.13
CA LEU A 96 8.14 1.88 -12.54
C LEU A 96 7.21 1.36 -11.42
N GLN A 97 6.30 2.22 -11.00
CA GLN A 97 5.20 1.84 -10.09
C GLN A 97 3.96 1.62 -10.92
N LEU A 98 3.43 0.44 -10.89
CA LEU A 98 2.23 0.03 -11.61
C LEU A 98 2.12 0.61 -13.04
N GLY A 99 1.87 -0.18 -14.03
CA GLY A 99 1.89 0.29 -15.41
C GLY A 99 0.73 1.21 -15.79
N HIS A 100 0.96 2.02 -16.81
CA HIS A 100 -0.06 2.81 -17.51
C HIS A 100 -0.12 2.38 -18.96
N LEU A 101 -1.31 2.11 -19.52
CA LEU A 101 -1.48 1.54 -20.85
C LEU A 101 -0.56 2.22 -21.91
N TRP A 102 -0.70 3.52 -22.07
CA TRP A 102 0.04 4.28 -23.09
C TRP A 102 1.54 4.31 -22.83
N PHE A 103 1.96 4.42 -21.57
CA PHE A 103 3.37 4.43 -21.22
C PHE A 103 3.99 3.04 -21.40
N ASN A 104 3.28 1.98 -21.02
CA ASN A 104 3.77 0.61 -21.18
C ASN A 104 3.92 0.22 -22.67
N LEU A 105 2.97 0.64 -23.50
CA LEU A 105 3.01 0.30 -24.93
C LEU A 105 4.01 1.13 -25.72
N LEU A 106 4.08 2.43 -25.48
CA LEU A 106 4.87 3.37 -26.29
C LEU A 106 6.17 3.80 -25.61
N GLY A 107 6.14 4.05 -24.29
CA GLY A 107 7.27 4.59 -23.55
C GLY A 107 8.34 3.53 -23.24
N LEU A 108 7.93 2.37 -22.68
CA LEU A 108 8.88 1.32 -22.29
C LEU A 108 9.72 0.80 -23.46
N PRO A 109 9.19 0.57 -24.70
CA PRO A 109 10.02 0.22 -25.84
C PRO A 109 11.10 1.25 -26.16
N LEU A 110 10.79 2.54 -26.00
CA LEU A 110 11.74 3.63 -26.21
C LEU A 110 12.82 3.72 -25.14
N LEU A 111 12.58 3.17 -23.95
CA LEU A 111 13.49 3.16 -22.79
C LEU A 111 14.19 1.82 -22.56
N ARG A 112 14.08 0.87 -23.50
CA ARG A 112 14.52 -0.53 -23.38
C ARG A 112 15.99 -0.75 -23.02
N ARG A 113 16.86 0.24 -23.21
CA ARG A 113 18.29 0.16 -22.90
C ARG A 113 18.62 0.43 -21.45
N ILE A 114 17.65 0.97 -20.69
CA ILE A 114 17.82 1.30 -19.28
C ILE A 114 17.20 0.15 -18.47
N PRO A 115 17.92 -0.42 -17.49
CA PRO A 115 17.39 -1.46 -16.60
C PRO A 115 16.09 -0.97 -15.93
N MET A 116 15.10 -1.84 -15.80
CA MET A 116 13.82 -1.50 -15.18
C MET A 116 13.55 -2.39 -13.97
N VAL A 117 13.23 -1.75 -12.86
CA VAL A 117 12.61 -2.36 -11.67
C VAL A 117 11.13 -2.03 -11.69
N LEU A 118 10.27 -3.01 -11.46
CA LEU A 118 8.82 -2.85 -11.44
C LEU A 118 8.27 -3.21 -10.07
N THR A 119 7.57 -2.29 -9.40
CA THR A 119 6.75 -2.63 -8.23
C THR A 119 5.38 -3.14 -8.70
N VAL A 120 5.01 -4.32 -8.23
CA VAL A 120 3.75 -4.99 -8.50
C VAL A 120 2.92 -4.99 -7.23
N HIS A 121 1.95 -4.09 -7.15
CA HIS A 121 1.04 -3.98 -5.99
C HIS A 121 0.02 -5.12 -6.01
N ASP A 122 -0.61 -5.33 -7.16
CA ASP A 122 -1.61 -6.37 -7.37
C ASP A 122 -1.26 -7.19 -8.62
N PRO A 123 -0.92 -8.48 -8.47
CA PRO A 123 -0.64 -9.36 -9.63
C PRO A 123 -1.86 -9.58 -10.52
N LEU A 124 -3.05 -9.55 -9.93
CA LEU A 124 -4.33 -9.70 -10.62
C LEU A 124 -5.23 -8.50 -10.32
N ILE A 125 -6.06 -8.15 -11.28
CA ILE A 125 -7.13 -7.17 -11.07
C ILE A 125 -8.21 -7.84 -10.23
N HIS A 126 -8.49 -7.30 -9.04
CA HIS A 126 -9.53 -7.83 -8.15
C HIS A 126 -10.93 -7.77 -8.78
N VAL A 127 -11.77 -8.71 -8.42
CA VAL A 127 -13.19 -8.73 -8.81
C VAL A 127 -13.85 -7.45 -8.28
N GLY A 128 -14.47 -6.67 -9.19
CA GLY A 128 -15.02 -5.33 -8.90
C GLY A 128 -14.12 -4.21 -9.40
N ASP A 129 -12.79 -4.32 -9.28
CA ASP A 129 -11.86 -3.36 -9.90
C ASP A 129 -11.69 -3.58 -11.41
N ALA A 130 -12.02 -4.76 -11.92
CA ALA A 130 -11.97 -5.08 -13.35
C ALA A 130 -12.82 -4.12 -14.20
N GLN A 131 -13.94 -3.62 -13.67
CA GLN A 131 -14.81 -2.66 -14.35
C GLN A 131 -14.22 -1.25 -14.37
N THR A 132 -13.33 -0.91 -13.45
CA THR A 132 -12.70 0.42 -13.32
C THR A 132 -11.28 0.46 -13.87
N SER A 133 -10.61 -0.69 -14.01
CA SER A 133 -9.27 -0.78 -14.56
C SER A 133 -9.25 -0.45 -16.05
N LYS A 134 -8.52 0.59 -16.41
CA LYS A 134 -8.36 1.03 -17.81
C LYS A 134 -7.17 0.39 -18.53
N THR A 135 -6.35 -0.36 -17.80
CA THR A 135 -5.17 -1.04 -18.35
C THR A 135 -5.44 -2.54 -18.42
N PRO A 136 -5.49 -3.14 -19.61
CA PRO A 136 -5.69 -4.58 -19.75
C PRO A 136 -4.57 -5.39 -19.07
N GLN A 137 -4.92 -6.55 -18.48
CA GLN A 137 -3.98 -7.41 -17.76
C GLN A 137 -2.73 -7.77 -18.59
N TRP A 138 -2.89 -8.07 -19.88
CA TRP A 138 -1.75 -8.43 -20.75
C TRP A 138 -0.72 -7.30 -20.91
N VAL A 139 -1.14 -6.03 -20.84
CA VAL A 139 -0.22 -4.88 -20.89
C VAL A 139 0.63 -4.82 -19.64
N PHE A 140 0.00 -5.11 -18.51
CA PHE A 140 0.68 -5.21 -17.22
C PHE A 140 1.66 -6.40 -17.19
N ASP A 141 1.20 -7.57 -17.65
CA ASP A 141 2.03 -8.78 -17.72
C ASP A 141 3.27 -8.56 -18.62
N ARG A 142 3.08 -7.86 -19.74
CA ARG A 142 4.21 -7.50 -20.62
C ARG A 142 5.24 -6.60 -19.90
N ALA A 143 4.80 -5.67 -19.05
CA ALA A 143 5.73 -4.88 -18.23
C ALA A 143 6.45 -5.77 -17.20
N CYS A 144 5.74 -6.71 -16.57
CA CYS A 144 6.34 -7.69 -15.67
C CYS A 144 7.42 -8.54 -16.36
N TYR A 145 7.17 -9.03 -17.57
CA TYR A 145 8.19 -9.80 -18.34
C TYR A 145 9.40 -8.95 -18.72
N LYS A 146 9.21 -7.66 -18.99
CA LYS A 146 10.30 -6.75 -19.39
C LYS A 146 11.11 -6.22 -18.21
N ALA A 147 10.57 -6.25 -17.02
CA ALA A 147 11.30 -5.82 -15.84
C ALA A 147 12.48 -6.74 -15.60
N ARG A 148 13.63 -6.17 -15.27
CA ARG A 148 14.81 -6.93 -14.87
C ARG A 148 14.62 -7.49 -13.47
N GLU A 149 14.13 -6.66 -12.56
CA GLU A 149 13.78 -7.01 -11.19
C GLU A 149 12.34 -6.57 -10.87
N ARG A 150 11.67 -7.29 -9.98
CA ARG A 150 10.31 -6.98 -9.53
C ARG A 150 10.29 -6.87 -8.03
N ILE A 151 9.49 -5.94 -7.52
CA ILE A 151 9.22 -5.77 -6.10
C ILE A 151 7.75 -6.09 -5.85
N VAL A 152 7.49 -6.88 -4.83
CA VAL A 152 6.16 -7.17 -4.29
C VAL A 152 6.20 -6.92 -2.77
N HIS A 153 5.03 -6.90 -2.11
CA HIS A 153 4.97 -6.52 -0.71
C HIS A 153 4.60 -7.65 0.25
N ALA A 154 4.45 -8.88 -0.28
CA ALA A 154 4.21 -10.07 0.54
C ALA A 154 4.71 -11.34 -0.16
N PRO A 155 5.15 -12.37 0.60
CA PRO A 155 5.56 -13.66 0.05
C PRO A 155 4.48 -14.34 -0.79
N GLN A 156 3.23 -14.31 -0.35
CA GLN A 156 2.11 -14.91 -1.08
C GLN A 156 1.85 -14.20 -2.41
N VAL A 157 2.09 -12.88 -2.47
CA VAL A 157 2.00 -12.08 -3.71
C VAL A 157 3.13 -12.46 -4.66
N LYS A 158 4.34 -12.72 -4.12
CA LYS A 158 5.48 -13.24 -4.89
C LYS A 158 5.16 -14.60 -5.52
N GLU A 159 4.69 -15.55 -4.71
CA GLU A 159 4.32 -16.89 -5.18
C GLU A 159 3.24 -16.83 -6.27
N LEU A 160 2.19 -16.02 -6.04
CA LEU A 160 1.13 -15.82 -7.03
C LEU A 160 1.66 -15.24 -8.34
N LEU A 161 2.52 -14.21 -8.29
CA LEU A 161 3.10 -13.57 -9.47
C LEU A 161 3.97 -14.57 -10.26
N VAL A 162 4.87 -15.26 -9.57
CA VAL A 162 5.78 -16.26 -10.14
C VAL A 162 4.98 -17.39 -10.82
N LYS A 163 4.03 -17.98 -10.10
CA LYS A 163 3.17 -19.04 -10.62
C LYS A 163 2.36 -18.59 -11.84
N ARG A 164 1.74 -17.42 -11.76
CA ARG A 164 0.86 -16.91 -12.82
C ARG A 164 1.62 -16.58 -14.11
N LEU A 165 2.79 -15.99 -13.98
CA LEU A 165 3.58 -15.55 -15.14
C LEU A 165 4.59 -16.61 -15.62
N GLY A 166 4.82 -17.67 -14.85
CA GLY A 166 5.86 -18.66 -15.18
C GLY A 166 7.29 -18.08 -15.19
N ILE A 167 7.53 -17.03 -14.39
CA ILE A 167 8.84 -16.37 -14.32
C ILE A 167 9.70 -16.97 -13.20
N PRO A 168 11.05 -16.85 -13.28
CA PRO A 168 11.93 -17.26 -12.18
C PRO A 168 11.60 -16.52 -10.87
N THR A 169 11.84 -17.19 -9.76
CA THR A 169 11.60 -16.65 -8.42
C THR A 169 12.64 -15.60 -8.02
N ASP A 170 13.89 -15.77 -8.43
CA ASP A 170 15.02 -14.93 -8.02
C ASP A 170 14.83 -13.42 -8.33
N PRO A 171 14.39 -12.99 -9.53
CA PRO A 171 14.21 -11.58 -9.83
C PRO A 171 12.92 -10.99 -9.26
N VAL A 172 12.33 -11.62 -8.22
CA VAL A 172 11.15 -11.10 -7.50
C VAL A 172 11.48 -10.94 -6.02
N HIS A 173 11.50 -9.70 -5.55
CA HIS A 173 11.88 -9.32 -4.19
C HIS A 173 10.66 -8.94 -3.35
N VAL A 174 10.68 -9.34 -2.09
CA VAL A 174 9.66 -8.91 -1.12
C VAL A 174 10.22 -7.74 -0.32
N THR A 175 9.53 -6.60 -0.35
CA THR A 175 9.82 -5.44 0.53
C THR A 175 8.55 -5.06 1.26
N PRO A 176 8.63 -4.58 2.52
CA PRO A 176 7.46 -4.04 3.18
C PRO A 176 6.80 -2.92 2.36
N TYR A 177 5.50 -2.76 2.52
CA TYR A 177 4.80 -1.61 1.96
C TYR A 177 5.22 -0.35 2.73
N VAL A 178 5.70 0.69 2.04
CA VAL A 178 6.08 1.92 2.73
C VAL A 178 4.88 2.52 3.44
N MET A 179 5.07 2.98 4.68
CA MET A 179 3.98 3.55 5.45
C MET A 179 3.32 4.74 4.76
N VAL A 180 2.01 4.73 4.73
CA VAL A 180 1.15 5.79 4.18
C VAL A 180 0.10 6.19 5.21
N GLY A 181 -0.72 7.17 4.87
CA GLY A 181 -1.76 7.69 5.73
C GLY A 181 -1.23 8.88 6.50
N ASP A 182 -1.01 9.98 5.80
CA ASP A 182 -0.81 11.25 6.47
C ASP A 182 -2.07 11.57 7.29
N ILE A 183 -1.90 11.59 8.61
CA ILE A 183 -2.97 11.89 9.56
C ILE A 183 -2.99 13.38 9.94
N GLY A 184 -2.19 14.19 9.20
CA GLY A 184 -2.01 15.62 9.47
C GLY A 184 -1.23 15.89 10.75
N ALA A 185 -0.60 17.05 10.83
CA ALA A 185 0.09 17.54 12.02
C ALA A 185 -0.86 17.96 13.16
N GLY A 186 -2.16 17.82 12.98
CA GLY A 186 -3.17 18.12 14.00
C GLY A 186 -3.15 17.09 15.12
N GLN A 187 -2.12 17.13 15.95
CA GLN A 187 -2.08 16.50 17.27
C GLN A 187 -2.99 17.28 18.24
N ASP A 188 -4.18 17.66 17.81
CA ASP A 188 -5.14 18.15 18.77
C ASP A 188 -5.71 16.93 19.50
N GLY A 189 -5.32 16.75 20.77
CA GLY A 189 -5.79 15.68 21.66
C GLY A 189 -7.29 15.75 21.96
N SER A 190 -8.04 16.53 21.17
CA SER A 190 -9.48 16.78 21.33
C SER A 190 -10.36 15.62 20.86
N VAL A 191 -9.89 14.75 19.95
CA VAL A 191 -10.71 13.62 19.45
C VAL A 191 -10.61 12.44 20.40
N ARG A 192 -11.66 12.23 21.19
CA ARG A 192 -11.77 11.14 22.14
C ARG A 192 -12.09 9.83 21.41
N GLU A 193 -11.41 8.73 21.84
CA GLU A 193 -11.76 7.37 21.42
C GLU A 193 -13.20 7.05 21.86
N GLU A 194 -14.00 6.59 20.93
CA GLU A 194 -15.38 6.15 21.12
C GLU A 194 -15.46 4.63 20.97
N PRO A 195 -16.54 3.97 21.44
CA PRO A 195 -16.74 2.55 21.21
C PRO A 195 -17.10 2.22 19.76
N LEU A 196 -16.25 2.67 18.83
CA LEU A 196 -16.45 2.56 17.39
C LEU A 196 -15.59 1.47 16.78
N ILE A 197 -16.20 0.69 15.91
CA ILE A 197 -15.58 -0.33 15.04
C ILE A 197 -15.56 0.26 13.64
N LEU A 198 -14.38 0.51 13.08
CA LEU A 198 -14.24 1.17 11.78
C LEU A 198 -13.96 0.16 10.66
N PHE A 199 -14.83 0.14 9.65
CA PHE A 199 -14.54 -0.36 8.31
C PHE A 199 -14.25 0.84 7.41
N PHE A 200 -13.07 0.86 6.78
CA PHE A 200 -12.66 1.96 5.92
C PHE A 200 -12.15 1.46 4.55
N GLY A 201 -12.53 2.14 3.48
CA GLY A 201 -12.02 1.89 2.13
C GLY A 201 -13.10 1.56 1.11
N ARG A 202 -12.71 1.00 -0.03
CA ARG A 202 -13.66 0.66 -1.10
C ARG A 202 -14.68 -0.37 -0.64
N ILE A 203 -15.95 -0.13 -0.98
CA ILE A 203 -17.06 -1.04 -0.65
C ILE A 203 -17.27 -1.96 -1.85
N TRP A 204 -16.49 -3.06 -1.90
CA TRP A 204 -16.55 -4.09 -2.92
C TRP A 204 -16.68 -5.48 -2.28
N PRO A 205 -17.22 -6.49 -3.00
CA PRO A 205 -17.47 -7.82 -2.43
C PRO A 205 -16.25 -8.45 -1.79
N TYR A 206 -15.07 -8.31 -2.41
CA TYR A 206 -13.82 -8.86 -1.89
C TYR A 206 -13.35 -8.23 -0.56
N LYS A 207 -13.88 -7.05 -0.20
CA LYS A 207 -13.63 -6.40 1.09
C LYS A 207 -14.45 -6.98 2.23
N GLY A 208 -15.41 -7.84 1.93
CA GLY A 208 -16.12 -8.65 2.91
C GLY A 208 -16.94 -7.87 3.93
N LEU A 209 -17.40 -6.66 3.61
CA LEU A 209 -18.22 -5.84 4.51
C LEU A 209 -19.43 -6.59 5.06
N GLU A 210 -20.02 -7.48 4.27
CA GLU A 210 -21.17 -8.31 4.68
C GLU A 210 -20.90 -9.15 5.93
N TYR A 211 -19.65 -9.63 6.13
CA TYR A 211 -19.28 -10.43 7.29
C TYR A 211 -19.21 -9.59 8.56
N LEU A 212 -18.78 -8.34 8.47
CA LEU A 212 -18.81 -7.40 9.60
C LEU A 212 -20.25 -7.03 9.95
N ILE A 213 -21.11 -6.78 8.95
CA ILE A 213 -22.52 -6.48 9.19
C ILE A 213 -23.21 -7.66 9.89
N ARG A 214 -22.97 -8.89 9.43
CA ARG A 214 -23.52 -10.09 10.09
C ARG A 214 -22.94 -10.35 11.48
N ALA A 215 -21.74 -9.85 11.78
CA ALA A 215 -21.13 -9.95 13.10
C ALA A 215 -21.71 -8.95 14.11
N GLU A 216 -22.38 -7.88 13.64
CA GLU A 216 -22.90 -6.81 14.50
C GLU A 216 -23.79 -7.34 15.65
N PRO A 217 -24.79 -8.19 15.45
CA PRO A 217 -25.65 -8.65 16.55
C PRO A 217 -24.86 -9.44 17.60
N LEU A 218 -23.83 -10.21 17.18
CA LEU A 218 -22.96 -10.95 18.08
C LEU A 218 -22.05 -10.02 18.90
N ILE A 219 -21.64 -8.91 18.30
CA ILE A 219 -20.81 -7.91 18.96
C ILE A 219 -21.63 -7.10 19.95
N THR A 220 -22.78 -6.56 19.52
CA THR A 220 -23.62 -5.67 20.34
C THR A 220 -24.31 -6.39 21.49
N SER A 221 -24.55 -7.70 21.37
CA SER A 221 -25.00 -8.53 22.51
C SER A 221 -24.00 -8.56 23.67
N LYS A 222 -22.69 -8.46 23.38
CA LYS A 222 -21.61 -8.49 24.39
C LYS A 222 -21.06 -7.10 24.72
N VAL A 223 -21.24 -6.13 23.82
CA VAL A 223 -20.76 -4.73 23.93
C VAL A 223 -21.91 -3.82 23.45
N PRO A 224 -22.93 -3.56 24.28
CA PRO A 224 -24.14 -2.85 23.88
C PRO A 224 -23.91 -1.41 23.36
N GLU A 225 -22.84 -0.76 23.79
CA GLU A 225 -22.46 0.60 23.38
C GLU A 225 -21.73 0.64 22.02
N ALA A 226 -21.33 -0.51 21.47
CA ALA A 226 -20.58 -0.57 20.20
C ALA A 226 -21.40 -0.06 19.02
N LYS A 227 -20.75 0.74 18.17
CA LYS A 227 -21.25 1.18 16.87
C LYS A 227 -20.26 0.80 15.76
N ILE A 228 -20.77 0.54 14.58
CA ILE A 228 -19.97 0.25 13.38
C ILE A 228 -20.01 1.46 12.46
N VAL A 229 -18.84 2.00 12.14
CA VAL A 229 -18.69 3.04 11.13
C VAL A 229 -18.23 2.40 9.83
N ILE A 230 -18.98 2.62 8.76
CA ILE A 230 -18.66 2.18 7.40
C ILE A 230 -18.34 3.44 6.57
N ALA A 231 -17.09 3.57 6.10
CA ALA A 231 -16.66 4.77 5.39
C ALA A 231 -15.90 4.44 4.11
N GLY A 232 -16.41 4.94 2.97
CA GLY A 232 -15.79 4.76 1.66
C GLY A 232 -16.79 4.73 0.52
N THR A 233 -16.31 4.40 -0.68
CA THR A 233 -17.13 4.32 -1.89
C THR A 233 -17.01 2.95 -2.55
N GLY A 234 -18.03 2.57 -3.32
CA GLY A 234 -17.98 1.30 -4.03
C GLY A 234 -19.27 1.01 -4.80
N GLU A 235 -19.72 -0.22 -4.70
CA GLU A 235 -20.97 -0.66 -5.31
C GLU A 235 -22.20 -0.10 -4.57
N ASP A 236 -23.38 -0.40 -5.09
CA ASP A 236 -24.64 -0.03 -4.46
C ASP A 236 -24.72 -0.57 -3.02
N PHE A 237 -24.97 0.35 -2.09
CA PHE A 237 -25.00 0.05 -0.67
C PHE A 237 -26.28 -0.67 -0.24
N GLU A 238 -27.33 -0.68 -1.07
CA GLU A 238 -28.63 -1.26 -0.72
C GLU A 238 -28.53 -2.75 -0.32
N ARG A 239 -27.68 -3.53 -1.01
CA ARG A 239 -27.45 -4.93 -0.64
C ARG A 239 -26.91 -5.10 0.78
N TYR A 240 -26.12 -4.15 1.27
CA TYR A 240 -25.54 -4.17 2.60
C TYR A 240 -26.53 -3.71 3.66
N SER A 241 -27.32 -2.66 3.38
CA SER A 241 -28.34 -2.18 4.30
C SER A 241 -29.40 -3.23 4.60
N ARG A 242 -29.77 -4.06 3.63
CA ARG A 242 -30.68 -5.20 3.82
C ARG A 242 -30.17 -6.29 4.77
N LEU A 243 -28.86 -6.34 5.02
CA LEU A 243 -28.25 -7.30 5.96
C LEU A 243 -28.17 -6.76 7.40
N MET A 244 -28.45 -5.49 7.61
CA MET A 244 -28.38 -4.85 8.93
C MET A 244 -29.57 -5.26 9.78
N VAL A 245 -29.31 -5.99 10.88
CA VAL A 245 -30.34 -6.38 11.85
C VAL A 245 -30.71 -5.18 12.73
N ASN A 246 -29.72 -4.40 13.17
CA ASN A 246 -29.89 -3.23 14.02
C ASN A 246 -29.33 -1.98 13.30
N PRO A 247 -30.08 -1.35 12.36
CA PRO A 247 -29.58 -0.23 11.55
C PRO A 247 -29.05 0.95 12.37
N ASP A 248 -29.59 1.22 13.55
CA ASP A 248 -29.17 2.31 14.46
C ASP A 248 -27.74 2.09 15.03
N ARG A 249 -27.19 0.91 14.87
CA ARG A 249 -25.80 0.61 15.26
C ARG A 249 -24.79 0.98 14.20
N PHE A 250 -25.22 1.45 13.03
CA PHE A 250 -24.35 1.78 11.92
C PHE A 250 -24.34 3.28 11.63
N GLU A 251 -23.14 3.85 11.48
CA GLU A 251 -22.88 5.15 10.91
C GLU A 251 -22.28 4.94 9.51
N VAL A 252 -22.98 5.37 8.44
CA VAL A 252 -22.60 5.07 7.06
C VAL A 252 -22.19 6.32 6.30
N HIS A 253 -20.98 6.33 5.77
CA HIS A 253 -20.42 7.36 4.90
C HIS A 253 -20.13 6.74 3.51
N ASN A 254 -21.18 6.43 2.73
CA ASN A 254 -21.04 5.85 1.38
C ASN A 254 -20.75 6.94 0.33
N HIS A 255 -19.63 7.61 0.48
CA HIS A 255 -19.11 8.63 -0.43
C HIS A 255 -17.60 8.75 -0.30
N TYR A 256 -16.95 9.54 -1.18
CA TYR A 256 -15.54 9.88 -1.01
C TYR A 256 -15.29 10.55 0.35
N VAL A 257 -14.37 10.02 1.10
CA VAL A 257 -13.99 10.52 2.42
C VAL A 257 -12.72 11.35 2.30
N SER A 258 -12.77 12.63 2.71
CA SER A 258 -11.60 13.51 2.69
C SER A 258 -10.51 13.03 3.67
N ASP A 259 -9.29 13.52 3.51
CA ASP A 259 -8.17 13.16 4.37
C ASP A 259 -8.40 13.59 5.83
N GLU A 260 -9.05 14.74 6.05
CA GLU A 260 -9.43 15.25 7.38
C GLU A 260 -10.46 14.33 8.04
N LYS A 261 -11.51 13.97 7.29
CA LYS A 261 -12.56 13.07 7.82
C LYS A 261 -12.01 11.67 8.06
N ARG A 262 -11.13 11.18 7.17
CA ARG A 262 -10.39 9.93 7.40
C ARG A 262 -9.64 9.98 8.72
N ALA A 263 -8.84 11.02 8.94
CA ALA A 263 -8.07 11.17 10.17
C ALA A 263 -8.95 11.23 11.42
N GLU A 264 -10.09 11.93 11.35
CA GLU A 264 -11.10 11.96 12.41
C GLU A 264 -11.63 10.55 12.73
N LEU A 265 -12.11 9.82 11.70
CA LEU A 265 -12.70 8.49 11.88
C LEU A 265 -11.72 7.51 12.50
N PHE A 266 -10.46 7.49 12.03
CA PHE A 266 -9.44 6.63 12.61
C PHE A 266 -9.09 7.02 14.06
N ARG A 267 -9.11 8.29 14.42
CA ARG A 267 -8.89 8.73 15.82
C ARG A 267 -10.06 8.35 16.72
N ARG A 268 -11.30 8.49 16.28
CA ARG A 268 -12.51 8.07 17.03
C ARG A 268 -12.57 6.56 17.24
N ALA A 269 -12.10 5.77 16.27
CA ALA A 269 -12.21 4.32 16.31
C ALA A 269 -11.50 3.70 17.51
N SER A 270 -12.10 2.65 18.08
CA SER A 270 -11.47 1.74 19.05
C SER A 270 -10.73 0.59 18.35
N VAL A 271 -11.28 0.10 17.24
CA VAL A 271 -10.76 -1.04 16.47
C VAL A 271 -11.01 -0.79 14.98
N VAL A 272 -10.05 -1.16 14.13
CA VAL A 272 -10.22 -1.14 12.68
C VAL A 272 -10.37 -2.57 12.16
N VAL A 273 -11.38 -2.82 11.34
CA VAL A 273 -11.74 -4.17 10.89
C VAL A 273 -11.60 -4.30 9.38
N LEU A 274 -10.84 -5.31 8.94
CA LEU A 274 -10.63 -5.68 7.55
C LEU A 274 -11.10 -7.12 7.31
N PRO A 275 -12.40 -7.35 7.08
CA PRO A 275 -12.98 -8.70 6.96
C PRO A 275 -12.82 -9.25 5.54
N TYR A 276 -11.71 -8.96 4.90
CA TYR A 276 -11.49 -9.18 3.48
C TYR A 276 -11.58 -10.67 3.10
N VAL A 277 -12.13 -10.93 1.94
CA VAL A 277 -12.19 -12.28 1.34
C VAL A 277 -10.96 -12.51 0.46
N GLU A 278 -10.46 -11.41 -0.11
CA GLU A 278 -9.27 -11.41 -0.97
C GLU A 278 -8.52 -10.09 -0.80
N ALA A 279 -7.19 -10.15 -0.79
CA ALA A 279 -6.33 -8.96 -0.77
C ALA A 279 -4.91 -9.31 -1.21
N SER A 280 -4.24 -8.39 -1.88
CA SER A 280 -2.77 -8.42 -2.00
C SER A 280 -2.14 -7.78 -0.77
N GLN A 281 -2.70 -6.65 -0.33
CA GLN A 281 -2.31 -5.90 0.87
C GLN A 281 -3.36 -4.82 1.20
N SER A 282 -3.16 -4.09 2.31
CA SER A 282 -4.04 -2.99 2.67
C SER A 282 -3.32 -1.86 3.40
N HIS A 283 -3.26 -0.69 2.79
CA HIS A 283 -2.76 0.52 3.44
C HIS A 283 -3.65 1.01 4.61
N VAL A 284 -4.88 0.51 4.72
CA VAL A 284 -5.76 0.77 5.86
C VAL A 284 -5.12 0.33 7.18
N ILE A 285 -4.36 -0.78 7.18
CA ILE A 285 -3.62 -1.26 8.36
C ILE A 285 -2.53 -0.25 8.75
N SER A 286 -1.80 0.29 7.77
CA SER A 286 -0.77 1.32 8.01
C SER A 286 -1.37 2.56 8.67
N ILE A 287 -2.52 3.03 8.16
CA ILE A 287 -3.24 4.18 8.73
C ILE A 287 -3.71 3.88 10.17
N ALA A 288 -4.30 2.70 10.40
CA ALA A 288 -4.75 2.28 11.72
C ALA A 288 -3.61 2.30 12.74
N TYR A 289 -2.48 1.70 12.39
CA TYR A 289 -1.30 1.65 13.26
C TYR A 289 -0.68 3.03 13.50
N ARG A 290 -0.64 3.91 12.50
CA ARG A 290 -0.20 5.29 12.72
C ARG A 290 -1.10 6.05 13.68
N CYS A 291 -2.39 5.73 13.75
CA CYS A 291 -3.33 6.24 14.72
C CYS A 291 -3.32 5.48 16.06
N GLY A 292 -2.40 4.52 16.25
CA GLY A 292 -2.34 3.70 17.46
C GLY A 292 -3.56 2.80 17.65
N LYS A 293 -4.21 2.37 16.55
CA LYS A 293 -5.42 1.54 16.61
C LYS A 293 -5.09 0.08 16.27
N PRO A 294 -5.56 -0.88 17.10
CA PRO A 294 -5.42 -2.30 16.78
C PRO A 294 -6.30 -2.69 15.61
N VAL A 295 -5.94 -3.78 14.94
CA VAL A 295 -6.61 -4.26 13.75
C VAL A 295 -7.17 -5.64 13.97
N VAL A 296 -8.39 -5.92 13.47
CA VAL A 296 -8.89 -7.28 13.24
C VAL A 296 -8.96 -7.49 11.73
N ALA A 297 -8.19 -8.44 11.23
CA ALA A 297 -8.11 -8.73 9.80
C ALA A 297 -8.27 -10.23 9.51
N THR A 298 -8.61 -10.55 8.28
CA THR A 298 -8.66 -11.94 7.83
C THR A 298 -7.28 -12.42 7.33
N ARG A 299 -7.05 -13.74 7.38
CA ARG A 299 -5.82 -14.38 6.88
C ARG A 299 -5.87 -14.54 5.36
N VAL A 300 -5.83 -13.44 4.62
CA VAL A 300 -5.83 -13.44 3.15
C VAL A 300 -4.68 -12.60 2.58
N GLY A 301 -4.09 -13.09 1.50
CA GLY A 301 -3.02 -12.39 0.78
C GLY A 301 -1.89 -11.91 1.70
N GLY A 302 -1.50 -10.65 1.59
CA GLY A 302 -0.44 -10.05 2.39
C GLY A 302 -0.89 -9.44 3.73
N LEU A 303 -2.14 -9.61 4.17
CA LEU A 303 -2.58 -9.08 5.47
C LEU A 303 -1.84 -9.72 6.66
N PRO A 304 -1.54 -11.05 6.65
CA PRO A 304 -0.76 -11.69 7.71
C PRO A 304 0.64 -11.11 7.92
N GLU A 305 1.26 -10.54 6.88
CA GLU A 305 2.57 -9.88 6.98
C GLU A 305 2.49 -8.53 7.73
N MET A 306 1.31 -7.92 7.69
CA MET A 306 1.10 -6.61 8.30
C MET A 306 0.59 -6.70 9.75
N VAL A 307 -0.07 -7.80 10.12
CA VAL A 307 -0.71 -7.99 11.43
C VAL A 307 -0.07 -9.14 12.19
N ASP A 308 0.62 -8.84 13.28
CA ASP A 308 1.13 -9.85 14.21
C ASP A 308 0.00 -10.28 15.11
N HIS A 309 -0.45 -11.54 14.93
CA HIS A 309 -1.59 -12.08 15.67
C HIS A 309 -1.33 -12.15 17.17
N GLY A 310 -2.17 -11.47 17.94
CA GLY A 310 -2.03 -11.41 19.40
C GLY A 310 -1.08 -10.32 19.92
N GLU A 311 -0.47 -9.52 19.02
CA GLU A 311 0.48 -8.46 19.36
C GLU A 311 0.09 -7.08 18.82
N THR A 312 -0.31 -7.00 17.53
CA THR A 312 -0.74 -5.76 16.91
C THR A 312 -2.21 -5.79 16.52
N GLY A 313 -2.82 -6.98 16.55
CA GLY A 313 -4.20 -7.23 16.19
C GLY A 313 -4.56 -8.70 16.23
N TYR A 314 -5.72 -9.03 15.67
CA TYR A 314 -6.14 -10.42 15.50
C TYR A 314 -6.29 -10.76 14.01
N LEU A 315 -5.83 -11.96 13.66
CA LEU A 315 -6.06 -12.57 12.35
C LEU A 315 -7.08 -13.70 12.49
N VAL A 316 -8.16 -13.65 11.72
CA VAL A 316 -9.23 -14.64 11.69
C VAL A 316 -9.37 -15.28 10.31
N ALA A 317 -10.05 -16.41 10.22
CA ALA A 317 -10.37 -17.01 8.90
C ALA A 317 -11.30 -16.09 8.10
N PRO A 318 -11.13 -15.99 6.76
CA PRO A 318 -12.09 -15.27 5.94
C PRO A 318 -13.46 -15.92 5.97
N ARG A 319 -14.51 -15.11 5.90
CA ARG A 319 -15.94 -15.53 5.94
C ARG A 319 -16.38 -16.12 7.27
N ASP A 320 -15.56 -16.11 8.31
CA ASP A 320 -15.92 -16.58 9.65
C ASP A 320 -16.45 -15.41 10.50
N VAL A 321 -17.78 -15.30 10.53
CA VAL A 321 -18.51 -14.25 11.25
C VAL A 321 -18.29 -14.37 12.76
N ASN A 322 -18.26 -15.60 13.30
CA ASN A 322 -18.11 -15.82 14.74
C ASN A 322 -16.71 -15.46 15.21
N ALA A 323 -15.66 -15.95 14.54
CA ALA A 323 -14.29 -15.60 14.88
C ALA A 323 -14.03 -14.09 14.73
N LEU A 324 -14.64 -13.44 13.73
CA LEU A 324 -14.56 -11.99 13.55
C LEU A 324 -15.19 -11.25 14.73
N ALA A 325 -16.43 -11.65 15.12
CA ALA A 325 -17.13 -11.06 16.25
C ALA A 325 -16.36 -11.23 17.56
N ASP A 326 -15.89 -12.44 17.86
CA ASP A 326 -15.13 -12.73 19.11
C ASP A 326 -13.83 -11.93 19.20
N ALA A 327 -13.08 -11.80 18.08
CA ALA A 327 -11.87 -11.00 18.04
C ALA A 327 -12.15 -9.50 18.29
N VAL A 328 -13.23 -8.97 17.70
CA VAL A 328 -13.67 -7.60 17.91
C VAL A 328 -14.11 -7.39 19.37
N VAL A 329 -14.97 -8.24 19.89
CA VAL A 329 -15.47 -8.17 21.29
C VAL A 329 -14.31 -8.18 22.27
N ARG A 330 -13.33 -9.07 22.10
CA ARG A 330 -12.15 -9.14 22.96
C ARG A 330 -11.37 -7.83 23.01
N LEU A 331 -11.22 -7.15 21.89
CA LEU A 331 -10.60 -5.82 21.86
C LEU A 331 -11.52 -4.75 22.43
N MET A 332 -12.81 -4.77 22.12
CA MET A 332 -13.76 -3.76 22.62
C MET A 332 -13.87 -3.78 24.15
N GLN A 333 -13.91 -4.94 24.76
CA GLN A 333 -14.01 -5.10 26.23
C GLN A 333 -12.69 -4.83 26.98
N ASN A 334 -11.54 -4.83 26.29
CA ASN A 334 -10.24 -4.67 26.95
C ASN A 334 -9.46 -3.44 26.46
N LYS A 335 -9.70 -2.30 27.08
CA LYS A 335 -9.01 -1.04 26.75
C LYS A 335 -7.49 -1.10 26.86
N LYS A 336 -6.97 -1.85 27.87
CA LYS A 336 -5.52 -2.00 28.07
C LYS A 336 -4.90 -2.77 26.90
N LEU A 337 -5.55 -3.86 26.47
CA LEU A 337 -5.13 -4.66 25.33
C LEU A 337 -5.18 -3.86 24.02
N ARG A 338 -6.28 -3.11 23.79
CA ARG A 338 -6.40 -2.23 22.61
C ARG A 338 -5.22 -1.27 22.52
N ARG A 339 -4.91 -0.59 23.65
CA ARG A 339 -3.81 0.37 23.71
C ARG A 339 -2.46 -0.30 23.46
N GLN A 340 -2.23 -1.47 24.04
CA GLN A 340 -1.02 -2.25 23.84
C GLN A 340 -0.83 -2.61 22.36
N PHE A 341 -1.86 -3.20 21.73
CA PHE A 341 -1.80 -3.60 20.32
C PHE A 341 -1.64 -2.40 19.38
N GLY A 342 -2.33 -1.31 19.66
CA GLY A 342 -2.17 -0.08 18.90
C GLY A 342 -0.76 0.50 18.96
N LEU A 343 -0.12 0.51 20.16
CA LEU A 343 1.26 0.96 20.33
C LEU A 343 2.27 0.02 19.64
N ASN A 344 2.04 -1.29 19.71
CA ASN A 344 2.87 -2.27 19.02
C ASN A 344 2.77 -2.09 17.50
N GLY A 345 1.55 -1.93 16.98
CA GLY A 345 1.32 -1.63 15.56
C GLY A 345 2.00 -0.34 15.10
N MET A 346 1.95 0.71 15.93
CA MET A 346 2.63 1.98 15.65
C MET A 346 4.17 1.77 15.58
N ARG A 347 4.75 1.00 16.50
CA ARG A 347 6.19 0.67 16.46
C ARG A 347 6.53 -0.11 15.20
N LYS A 348 5.73 -1.15 14.88
CA LYS A 348 5.92 -1.98 13.68
C LYS A 348 5.96 -1.12 12.41
N VAL A 349 4.95 -0.29 12.18
CA VAL A 349 4.88 0.52 10.96
C VAL A 349 6.00 1.56 10.87
N ASN A 350 6.39 2.16 12.00
CA ASN A 350 7.46 3.14 12.04
C ASN A 350 8.86 2.52 11.83
N VAL A 351 9.07 1.28 12.23
CA VAL A 351 10.35 0.59 12.07
C VAL A 351 10.41 -0.16 10.73
N GLU A 352 9.45 -1.06 10.49
CA GLU A 352 9.50 -1.96 9.34
C GLU A 352 9.10 -1.31 8.03
N CYS A 353 8.13 -0.39 8.06
CA CYS A 353 7.57 0.28 6.90
C CYS A 353 8.10 1.71 6.71
N SER A 354 9.14 2.11 7.46
CA SER A 354 9.72 3.46 7.33
C SER A 354 10.25 3.70 5.93
N PRO A 355 10.11 4.92 5.38
CA PRO A 355 10.63 5.25 4.06
C PRO A 355 12.12 4.95 3.91
N ASP A 356 12.91 5.22 4.96
CA ASP A 356 14.34 4.95 4.99
C ASP A 356 14.66 3.46 4.88
N ARG A 357 14.02 2.59 5.69
CA ARG A 357 14.23 1.13 5.63
C ARG A 357 13.81 0.57 4.27
N VAL A 358 12.61 0.88 3.81
CA VAL A 358 12.11 0.39 2.52
C VAL A 358 12.96 0.95 1.38
N GLY A 359 13.41 2.20 1.48
CA GLY A 359 14.33 2.82 0.52
C GLY A 359 15.67 2.10 0.44
N ARG A 360 16.27 1.72 1.59
CA ARG A 360 17.51 0.90 1.61
C ARG A 360 17.30 -0.44 0.93
N MET A 361 16.21 -1.16 1.24
CA MET A 361 15.89 -2.44 0.60
C MET A 361 15.72 -2.28 -0.91
N THR A 362 15.05 -1.23 -1.33
CA THR A 362 14.83 -0.92 -2.76
C THR A 362 16.15 -0.62 -3.48
N ARG A 363 17.09 0.10 -2.85
CA ARG A 363 18.43 0.34 -3.44
C ARG A 363 19.22 -0.95 -3.69
N VAL A 364 19.08 -1.96 -2.83
CA VAL A 364 19.67 -3.29 -3.08
C VAL A 364 19.14 -3.90 -4.37
N VAL A 365 17.82 -3.82 -4.60
CA VAL A 365 17.20 -4.30 -5.85
C VAL A 365 17.71 -3.51 -7.07
N TYR A 366 17.92 -2.20 -6.93
CA TYR A 366 18.49 -1.39 -8.02
C TYR A 366 19.92 -1.82 -8.38
N ARG A 367 20.77 -2.05 -7.38
CA ARG A 367 22.14 -2.55 -7.62
C ARG A 367 22.13 -3.86 -8.39
N ARG A 368 21.22 -4.78 -8.07
CA ARG A 368 21.05 -6.01 -8.85
C ARG A 368 20.63 -5.73 -10.30
N ALA A 369 19.65 -4.85 -10.47
CA ALA A 369 19.16 -4.49 -11.80
C ALA A 369 20.25 -3.86 -12.68
N VAL A 370 21.20 -3.13 -12.10
CA VAL A 370 22.29 -2.48 -12.84
C VAL A 370 23.47 -3.44 -13.08
N ASN A 371 23.91 -4.21 -12.06
CA ASN A 371 25.19 -4.88 -12.07
C ASN A 371 25.18 -6.36 -12.49
N ASP A 372 24.02 -6.98 -12.76
CA ASP A 372 23.94 -8.42 -13.10
C ASP A 372 24.58 -9.35 -12.04
N MET A 373 24.60 -8.95 -10.79
CA MET A 373 25.25 -9.71 -9.73
C MET A 373 24.51 -11.01 -9.42
N ALA A 374 25.29 -12.08 -9.15
CA ALA A 374 24.82 -13.36 -8.66
C ALA A 374 23.89 -13.24 -7.45
N PRO A 375 23.02 -14.24 -7.18
CA PRO A 375 21.98 -14.14 -6.16
C PRO A 375 22.56 -13.73 -4.81
N VAL A 376 22.05 -12.63 -4.25
CA VAL A 376 22.35 -12.23 -2.87
C VAL A 376 21.67 -13.27 -1.98
N ARG A 377 22.44 -14.17 -1.39
CA ARG A 377 21.99 -15.06 -0.33
C ARG A 377 21.45 -14.18 0.81
N ASP A 378 20.28 -14.51 1.30
CA ASP A 378 19.51 -13.99 2.43
C ASP A 378 20.24 -13.04 3.40
N LEU A 379 20.35 -11.75 3.04
CA LEU A 379 20.82 -10.68 3.93
C LEU A 379 19.72 -10.14 4.85
N PHE A 380 18.54 -10.77 4.87
CA PHE A 380 17.36 -10.23 5.54
C PHE A 380 16.79 -11.13 6.65
N ILE A 381 17.49 -12.22 7.03
CA ILE A 381 17.12 -13.03 8.20
C ILE A 381 18.15 -12.81 9.30
N GLU A 382 18.25 -11.61 9.84
CA GLU A 382 18.62 -11.46 11.24
C GLU A 382 17.35 -11.58 12.07
N LYS A 383 17.01 -12.81 12.43
CA LYS A 383 16.21 -13.06 13.61
C LYS A 383 16.99 -12.51 14.78
N GLN A 384 16.42 -11.54 15.46
CA GLN A 384 16.82 -11.20 16.83
C GLN A 384 16.59 -12.43 17.71
N SER A 385 17.65 -13.21 17.90
CA SER A 385 17.81 -14.11 19.01
C SER A 385 18.65 -13.37 20.05
N SER A 386 17.99 -12.74 20.99
CA SER A 386 18.37 -12.56 22.41
C SER A 386 17.26 -11.78 23.13
#